data_a22a0e7ca1e06ad6f60e26f076f05a85
#
_entry.id   a22a0e7ca1e06ad6f60e26f076f05a85
#
_cell.length_a   1.000
_cell.length_b   1.000
_cell.length_c   1.000
_cell.angle_alpha   90.00
_cell.angle_beta   90.00
_cell.angle_gamma   90.00
#
_symmetry.space_group_name_H-M   'P 1'
#
loop_
_entity.id
_entity.type
_entity.pdbx_description
1 polymer ?
#
loop_
_entity_poly.entity_id
_entity_poly.type
_entity_poly.pdbx_seq_one_letter_code
_entity_poly.pdbx_strand_id
1 'polypeptide(L)'
;YSAIQNHLQANLFPTLAYYKTLRENGINQDEALEYVRKETHKAANIKREEMKKLGNMPFAYTIYRLGVKKHMRKNFPDTGWTTEWVKCNGKEIHFNLHKCIYWELTKMYHCPELCCVYCENDDISFSGLLPKIRFERTGTLANGSPYCDFHFLKAR
;
A
#
# COMPACT_ATOMS: atom_id res chain seq x y z
N TYR A 1 -7.33 13.79 13.64
CA TYR A 1 -6.63 14.71 12.70
C TYR A 1 -5.11 14.54 12.76
N SER A 2 -4.51 14.48 13.95
CA SER A 2 -3.05 14.39 14.10
C SER A 2 -2.43 13.10 13.52
N ALA A 3 -3.08 11.95 13.67
CA ALA A 3 -2.54 10.67 13.21
C ALA A 3 -2.43 10.59 11.69
N ILE A 4 -3.45 11.07 10.96
CA ILE A 4 -3.41 11.08 9.50
C ILE A 4 -2.44 12.14 8.96
N GLN A 5 -2.35 13.30 9.61
CA GLN A 5 -1.35 14.31 9.24
C GLN A 5 0.07 13.77 9.40
N ASN A 6 0.38 13.14 10.53
CA ASN A 6 1.68 12.52 10.76
C ASN A 6 1.99 11.45 9.72
N HIS A 7 1.00 10.62 9.38
CA HIS A 7 1.14 9.61 8.34
C HIS A 7 1.48 10.22 6.98
N LEU A 8 0.77 11.26 6.57
CA LEU A 8 1.00 11.93 5.29
C LEU A 8 2.34 12.67 5.25
N GLN A 9 2.72 13.33 6.34
CA GLN A 9 4.01 14.01 6.46
C GLN A 9 5.19 13.03 6.39
N ALA A 10 5.03 11.84 6.94
CA ALA A 10 6.07 10.83 6.92
C ALA A 10 6.17 10.09 5.57
N ASN A 11 5.04 9.84 4.91
CA ASN A 11 4.98 8.89 3.80
C ASN A 11 4.63 9.49 2.44
N LEU A 12 3.74 10.50 2.37
CA LEU A 12 3.28 11.03 1.09
C LEU A 12 3.94 12.35 0.70
N PHE A 13 3.90 13.35 1.57
CA PHE A 13 4.29 14.71 1.20
C PHE A 13 5.76 14.85 0.77
N PRO A 14 6.73 14.18 1.40
CA PRO A 14 8.12 14.25 0.92
C PRO A 14 8.28 13.70 -0.49
N THR A 15 7.62 12.59 -0.79
CA THR A 15 7.65 11.96 -2.11
C THR A 15 6.93 12.82 -3.16
N LEU A 16 5.79 13.40 -2.79
CA LEU A 16 5.04 14.32 -3.64
C LEU A 16 5.87 15.56 -3.98
N ALA A 17 6.51 16.17 -2.98
CA ALA A 17 7.39 17.31 -3.18
C ALA A 17 8.58 16.97 -4.08
N TYR A 18 9.22 15.82 -3.86
CA TYR A 18 10.31 15.34 -4.68
C TYR A 18 9.90 15.15 -6.14
N TYR A 19 8.80 14.45 -6.38
CA TYR A 19 8.26 14.26 -7.73
C TYR A 19 7.96 15.59 -8.44
N LYS A 20 7.28 16.49 -7.78
CA LYS A 20 6.94 17.80 -8.36
C LYS A 20 8.18 18.63 -8.66
N THR A 21 9.16 18.62 -7.78
CA THR A 21 10.45 19.32 -8.01
C THR A 21 11.17 18.76 -9.24
N LEU A 22 11.20 17.44 -9.42
CA LEU A 22 11.77 16.82 -10.63
C LEU A 22 11.04 17.31 -11.89
N ARG A 23 9.71 17.29 -11.87
CA ARG A 23 8.88 17.74 -12.99
C ARG A 23 9.08 19.23 -13.32
N GLU A 24 9.15 20.08 -12.31
CA GLU A 24 9.40 21.52 -12.45
C GLU A 24 10.79 21.84 -13.01
N ASN A 25 11.76 20.96 -12.80
CA ASN A 25 13.12 21.06 -13.35
C ASN A 25 13.28 20.36 -14.70
N GLY A 26 12.19 20.04 -15.38
CA GLY A 26 12.20 19.55 -16.76
C GLY A 26 12.42 18.04 -16.92
N ILE A 27 12.48 17.28 -15.82
CA ILE A 27 12.53 15.81 -15.89
C ILE A 27 11.17 15.31 -16.40
N ASN A 28 11.17 14.43 -17.41
CA ASN A 28 9.93 13.89 -17.95
C ASN A 28 9.23 12.98 -16.92
N GLN A 29 7.94 12.67 -17.18
CA GLN A 29 7.12 11.93 -16.23
C GLN A 29 7.70 10.56 -15.90
N ASP A 30 8.06 9.78 -16.91
CA ASP A 30 8.53 8.40 -16.71
C ASP A 30 9.84 8.37 -15.92
N GLU A 31 10.76 9.25 -16.25
CA GLU A 31 12.04 9.38 -15.55
C GLU A 31 11.84 9.87 -14.11
N ALA A 32 10.97 10.84 -13.88
CA ALA A 32 10.64 11.34 -12.55
C ALA A 32 10.01 10.23 -11.67
N LEU A 33 9.13 9.41 -12.25
CA LEU A 33 8.55 8.25 -11.55
C LEU A 33 9.63 7.22 -11.20
N GLU A 34 10.60 6.98 -12.09
CA GLU A 34 11.71 6.05 -11.79
C GLU A 34 12.60 6.56 -10.64
N TYR A 35 12.88 7.84 -10.56
CA TYR A 35 13.58 8.42 -9.41
C TYR A 35 12.81 8.21 -8.11
N VAL A 36 11.51 8.45 -8.14
CA VAL A 36 10.64 8.24 -6.97
C VAL A 36 10.58 6.76 -6.59
N ARG A 37 10.45 5.85 -7.55
CA ARG A 37 10.46 4.39 -7.30
C ARG A 37 11.73 3.95 -6.59
N LYS A 38 12.89 4.43 -7.02
CA LYS A 38 14.16 4.10 -6.36
C LYS A 38 14.16 4.43 -4.87
N GLU A 39 13.55 5.55 -4.49
CA GLU A 39 13.49 5.95 -3.09
C GLU A 39 12.41 5.17 -2.32
N THR A 40 11.21 5.08 -2.85
CA THR A 40 10.11 4.40 -2.15
C THR A 40 10.30 2.88 -2.07
N HIS A 41 10.92 2.26 -3.06
CA HIS A 41 11.21 0.83 -3.05
C HIS A 41 12.20 0.44 -1.94
N LYS A 42 13.08 1.34 -1.50
CA LYS A 42 13.94 1.09 -0.32
C LYS A 42 13.09 0.81 0.92
N ALA A 43 12.10 1.64 1.19
CA ALA A 43 11.17 1.46 2.31
C ALA A 43 10.30 0.21 2.12
N ALA A 44 9.81 -0.04 0.91
CA ALA A 44 9.04 -1.24 0.59
C ALA A 44 9.84 -2.53 0.79
N ASN A 45 11.13 -2.52 0.45
CA ASN A 45 12.02 -3.66 0.68
C ASN A 45 12.29 -3.91 2.18
N ILE A 46 12.42 -2.86 2.98
CA ILE A 46 12.50 -2.99 4.45
C ILE A 46 11.23 -3.66 4.97
N LYS A 47 10.08 -3.20 4.51
CA LYS A 47 8.78 -3.77 4.89
C LYS A 47 8.64 -5.22 4.42
N ARG A 48 9.15 -5.56 3.24
CA ARG A 48 9.20 -6.94 2.77
C ARG A 48 9.98 -7.85 3.71
N GLU A 49 11.13 -7.41 4.21
CA GLU A 49 11.90 -8.20 5.18
C GLU A 49 11.18 -8.37 6.52
N GLU A 50 10.41 -7.36 6.97
CA GLU A 50 9.53 -7.51 8.14
C GLU A 50 8.43 -8.54 7.89
N MET A 51 7.77 -8.48 6.71
CA MET A 51 6.74 -9.44 6.31
C MET A 51 7.32 -10.86 6.18
N LYS A 52 8.55 -10.99 5.70
CA LYS A 52 9.26 -12.27 5.61
C LYS A 52 9.50 -12.90 6.97
N LYS A 53 9.87 -12.10 7.98
CA LYS A 53 10.01 -12.60 9.36
C LYS A 53 8.66 -13.14 9.86
N LEU A 54 7.58 -12.41 9.64
CA LEU A 54 6.23 -12.86 10.00
C LEU A 54 5.83 -14.11 9.21
N GLY A 55 6.06 -14.14 7.90
CA GLY A 55 5.77 -15.28 7.02
C GLY A 55 6.50 -16.57 7.41
N ASN A 56 7.68 -16.44 8.00
CA ASN A 56 8.48 -17.59 8.47
C ASN A 56 8.01 -18.13 9.83
N MET A 57 7.18 -17.40 10.58
CA MET A 57 6.70 -17.84 11.89
C MET A 57 5.82 -19.10 11.78
N PRO A 58 5.81 -19.98 12.79
CA PRO A 58 4.79 -20.99 12.92
C PRO A 58 3.41 -20.33 12.92
N PHE A 59 2.43 -20.93 12.22
CA PHE A 59 1.06 -20.39 12.14
C PHE A 59 0.97 -18.96 11.58
N ALA A 60 1.89 -18.55 10.71
CA ALA A 60 1.98 -17.21 10.13
C ALA A 60 0.64 -16.65 9.66
N TYR A 61 -0.15 -17.45 8.93
CA TYR A 61 -1.47 -17.03 8.45
C TYR A 61 -2.45 -16.71 9.59
N THR A 62 -2.48 -17.53 10.62
CA THR A 62 -3.35 -17.31 11.78
C THR A 62 -2.96 -16.04 12.52
N ILE A 63 -1.67 -15.81 12.71
CA ILE A 63 -1.14 -14.59 13.35
C ILE A 63 -1.52 -13.37 12.52
N TYR A 64 -1.28 -13.41 11.21
CA TYR A 64 -1.62 -12.33 10.29
C TYR A 64 -3.12 -12.03 10.31
N ARG A 65 -3.96 -13.05 10.20
CA ARG A 65 -5.43 -12.92 10.23
C ARG A 65 -5.95 -12.29 11.53
N LEU A 66 -5.41 -12.69 12.68
CA LEU A 66 -5.84 -12.15 13.98
C LEU A 66 -5.44 -10.67 14.14
N GLY A 67 -4.32 -10.27 13.55
CA GLY A 67 -3.78 -8.91 13.67
C GLY A 67 -4.28 -7.92 12.62
N VAL A 68 -4.67 -8.38 11.44
CA VAL A 68 -4.89 -7.51 10.26
C VAL A 68 -5.95 -6.43 10.49
N LYS A 69 -7.07 -6.74 11.09
CA LYS A 69 -8.13 -5.74 11.35
C LYS A 69 -7.69 -4.64 12.31
N LYS A 70 -6.94 -5.01 13.35
CA LYS A 70 -6.38 -4.04 14.31
C LYS A 70 -5.33 -3.17 13.63
N HIS A 71 -4.45 -3.78 12.83
CA HIS A 71 -3.44 -3.08 12.06
C HIS A 71 -4.07 -2.06 11.09
N MET A 72 -5.09 -2.47 10.34
CA MET A 72 -5.80 -1.60 9.39
C MET A 72 -6.43 -0.41 10.11
N ARG A 73 -7.17 -0.62 11.18
CA ARG A 73 -7.79 0.48 11.96
C ARG A 73 -6.76 1.49 12.48
N LYS A 74 -5.58 1.01 12.89
CA LYS A 74 -4.53 1.87 13.44
C LYS A 74 -3.80 2.67 12.36
N ASN A 75 -3.44 2.04 11.25
CA ASN A 75 -2.53 2.61 10.24
C ASN A 75 -3.27 3.16 9.01
N PHE A 76 -4.50 2.70 8.78
CA PHE A 76 -5.37 3.10 7.67
C PHE A 76 -6.76 3.50 8.18
N PRO A 77 -6.84 4.57 8.99
CA PRO A 77 -8.10 4.98 9.62
C PRO A 77 -9.11 5.47 8.59
N ASP A 78 -10.40 5.38 8.94
CA ASP A 78 -11.53 5.74 8.06
C ASP A 78 -11.52 7.21 7.60
N THR A 79 -10.75 8.07 8.28
CA THR A 79 -10.51 9.45 7.83
C THR A 79 -9.79 9.53 6.48
N GLY A 80 -8.96 8.53 6.15
CA GLY A 80 -8.19 8.47 4.90
C GLY A 80 -8.55 7.32 3.98
N TRP A 81 -9.09 6.25 4.53
CA TRP A 81 -9.43 5.04 3.79
C TRP A 81 -10.81 4.53 4.19
N THR A 82 -11.53 3.96 3.25
CA THR A 82 -12.79 3.28 3.52
C THR A 82 -12.64 1.82 3.21
N THR A 83 -12.65 0.99 4.26
CA THR A 83 -12.41 -0.46 4.16
C THR A 83 -13.71 -1.24 4.26
N GLU A 84 -13.99 -2.05 3.25
CA GLU A 84 -15.06 -3.05 3.26
C GLU A 84 -14.44 -4.44 3.47
N TRP A 85 -14.82 -5.11 4.55
CA TRP A 85 -14.38 -6.48 4.82
C TRP A 85 -15.29 -7.48 4.13
N VAL A 86 -14.75 -8.18 3.12
CA VAL A 86 -15.50 -9.20 2.36
C VAL A 86 -15.38 -10.55 3.04
N LYS A 87 -14.17 -10.98 3.38
CA LYS A 87 -13.88 -12.23 4.08
C LYS A 87 -12.68 -12.08 5.03
N CYS A 88 -12.75 -12.76 6.15
CA CYS A 88 -11.62 -12.89 7.07
C CYS A 88 -11.78 -14.21 7.85
N ASN A 89 -11.39 -15.31 7.24
CA ASN A 89 -11.60 -16.67 7.76
C ASN A 89 -10.31 -17.50 7.74
N GLY A 90 -10.39 -18.80 7.97
CA GLY A 90 -9.23 -19.69 8.04
C GLY A 90 -8.52 -19.96 6.71
N LYS A 91 -9.04 -19.49 5.59
CA LYS A 91 -8.50 -19.74 4.24
C LYS A 91 -8.05 -18.47 3.55
N GLU A 92 -8.80 -17.38 3.74
CA GLU A 92 -8.56 -16.12 3.04
C GLU A 92 -8.92 -14.90 3.88
N ILE A 93 -8.22 -13.81 3.61
CA ILE A 93 -8.52 -12.46 4.08
C ILE A 93 -8.75 -11.63 2.82
N HIS A 94 -9.93 -11.05 2.70
CA HIS A 94 -10.29 -10.21 1.56
C HIS A 94 -10.99 -8.95 2.04
N PHE A 95 -10.46 -7.80 1.66
CA PHE A 95 -11.10 -6.51 1.88
C PHE A 95 -10.89 -5.61 0.67
N ASN A 96 -11.81 -4.67 0.48
CA ASN A 96 -11.76 -3.67 -0.57
C ASN A 96 -11.59 -2.29 0.06
N LEU A 97 -10.72 -1.47 -0.53
CA LEU A 97 -10.60 -0.06 -0.22
C LEU A 97 -11.37 0.76 -1.26
N HIS A 98 -12.48 1.35 -0.85
CA HIS A 98 -13.34 2.20 -1.69
C HIS A 98 -12.87 3.65 -1.72
N LYS A 99 -12.02 4.04 -0.76
CA LYS A 99 -11.37 5.34 -0.67
C LYS A 99 -9.91 5.15 -0.32
N CYS A 100 -9.04 5.96 -0.94
CA CYS A 100 -7.61 6.02 -0.64
C CYS A 100 -7.17 7.48 -0.65
N ILE A 101 -6.70 7.98 0.49
CA ILE A 101 -6.26 9.37 0.61
C ILE A 101 -5.08 9.68 -0.30
N TYR A 102 -4.22 8.71 -0.61
CA TYR A 102 -3.12 8.91 -1.55
C TYR A 102 -3.64 9.19 -2.96
N TRP A 103 -4.64 8.43 -3.40
CA TRP A 103 -5.31 8.66 -4.68
C TRP A 103 -5.98 10.04 -4.74
N GLU A 104 -6.68 10.43 -3.69
CA GLU A 104 -7.35 11.73 -3.62
C GLU A 104 -6.35 12.88 -3.64
N LEU A 105 -5.28 12.81 -2.84
CA LEU A 105 -4.28 13.87 -2.76
C LEU A 105 -3.42 13.96 -4.02
N THR A 106 -3.00 12.85 -4.61
CA THR A 106 -2.23 12.89 -5.87
C THR A 106 -3.06 13.50 -7.01
N LYS A 107 -4.37 13.23 -7.07
CA LYS A 107 -5.27 13.93 -8.01
C LYS A 107 -5.36 15.42 -7.71
N MET A 108 -5.56 15.78 -6.44
CA MET A 108 -5.68 17.18 -6.02
C MET A 108 -4.43 17.98 -6.36
N TYR A 109 -3.25 17.37 -6.24
CA TYR A 109 -1.97 17.99 -6.60
C TYR A 109 -1.58 17.80 -8.07
N HIS A 110 -2.50 17.37 -8.92
CA HIS A 110 -2.32 17.21 -10.37
C HIS A 110 -1.18 16.25 -10.78
N CYS A 111 -0.98 15.19 -10.00
CA CYS A 111 -0.04 14.11 -10.31
C CYS A 111 -0.59 12.73 -9.94
N PRO A 112 -1.75 12.33 -10.50
CA PRO A 112 -2.41 11.06 -10.16
C PRO A 112 -1.55 9.83 -10.49
N GLU A 113 -0.67 9.93 -11.48
CA GLU A 113 0.27 8.88 -11.88
C GLU A 113 1.21 8.47 -10.73
N LEU A 114 1.51 9.37 -9.80
CA LEU A 114 2.35 9.08 -8.65
C LEU A 114 1.71 8.04 -7.72
N CYS A 115 0.39 7.95 -7.65
CA CYS A 115 -0.29 7.02 -6.77
C CYS A 115 0.06 5.55 -7.08
N CYS A 116 0.30 5.21 -8.35
CA CYS A 116 0.66 3.86 -8.75
C CYS A 116 1.93 3.35 -8.06
N VAL A 117 2.88 4.23 -7.79
CA VAL A 117 4.13 3.88 -7.10
C VAL A 117 3.86 3.34 -5.70
N TYR A 118 2.89 3.90 -4.99
CA TYR A 118 2.47 3.40 -3.67
C TYR A 118 1.76 2.05 -3.75
N CYS A 119 0.96 1.83 -4.79
CA CYS A 119 0.35 0.53 -5.05
C CYS A 119 1.42 -0.55 -5.31
N GLU A 120 2.46 -0.23 -6.07
CA GLU A 120 3.60 -1.13 -6.32
C GLU A 120 4.33 -1.49 -5.01
N ASN A 121 4.44 -0.54 -4.08
CA ASN A 121 5.07 -0.78 -2.77
C ASN A 121 4.32 -1.83 -1.94
N ASP A 122 3.00 -1.92 -2.07
CA ASP A 122 2.23 -3.00 -1.44
C ASP A 122 2.61 -4.37 -1.99
N ASP A 123 2.72 -4.48 -3.32
CA ASP A 123 3.10 -5.74 -3.98
C ASP A 123 4.49 -6.20 -3.52
N ILE A 124 5.44 -5.28 -3.45
CA ILE A 124 6.80 -5.55 -2.96
C ILE A 124 6.76 -6.00 -1.50
N SER A 125 6.09 -5.24 -0.63
CA SER A 125 6.05 -5.48 0.80
C SER A 125 5.41 -6.83 1.13
N PHE A 126 4.26 -7.12 0.54
CA PHE A 126 3.51 -8.35 0.80
C PHE A 126 4.11 -9.59 0.16
N SER A 127 5.00 -9.44 -0.83
CA SER A 127 5.75 -10.57 -1.39
C SER A 127 6.60 -11.29 -0.33
N GLY A 128 6.95 -10.60 0.75
CA GLY A 128 7.66 -11.20 1.87
C GLY A 128 6.88 -12.29 2.61
N LEU A 129 5.56 -12.31 2.51
CA LEU A 129 4.70 -13.31 3.15
C LEU A 129 4.74 -14.70 2.48
N LEU A 130 5.29 -14.77 1.25
CA LEU A 130 5.46 -16.03 0.54
C LEU A 130 6.44 -16.96 1.28
N PRO A 131 6.28 -18.29 1.15
CA PRO A 131 5.23 -18.99 0.40
C PRO A 131 3.95 -19.25 1.19
N LYS A 132 3.90 -18.92 2.48
CA LYS A 132 2.78 -19.32 3.37
C LYS A 132 1.51 -18.51 3.17
N ILE A 133 1.64 -17.26 2.74
CA ILE A 133 0.53 -16.36 2.44
C ILE A 133 0.82 -15.70 1.10
N ARG A 134 -0.13 -15.79 0.18
CA ARG A 134 -0.04 -15.16 -1.14
C ARG A 134 -0.93 -13.93 -1.18
N PHE A 135 -0.36 -12.80 -1.53
CA PHE A 135 -1.09 -11.57 -1.82
C PHE A 135 -1.48 -11.52 -3.29
N GLU A 136 -2.73 -11.23 -3.56
CA GLU A 136 -3.28 -11.01 -4.90
C GLU A 136 -4.09 -9.71 -4.91
N ARG A 137 -4.01 -9.00 -6.03
CA ARG A 137 -4.81 -7.81 -6.28
C ARG A 137 -5.10 -7.72 -7.77
N THR A 138 -6.37 -7.50 -8.15
CA THR A 138 -6.79 -7.42 -9.55
C THR A 138 -6.91 -5.99 -10.03
N GLY A 139 -7.12 -5.03 -9.14
CA GLY A 139 -7.25 -3.64 -9.51
C GLY A 139 -7.03 -2.67 -8.35
N THR A 140 -6.78 -1.42 -8.71
CA THR A 140 -6.63 -0.30 -7.78
C THR A 140 -7.43 0.91 -8.24
N LEU A 141 -7.77 1.81 -7.32
CA LEU A 141 -8.36 3.11 -7.65
C LEU A 141 -7.46 3.89 -8.63
N ALA A 142 -6.15 3.76 -8.48
CA ALA A 142 -5.19 4.45 -9.32
C ALA A 142 -5.14 3.93 -10.76
N ASN A 143 -5.55 2.69 -11.02
CA ASN A 143 -5.64 2.13 -12.38
C ASN A 143 -7.05 2.16 -12.96
N GLY A 144 -7.98 2.86 -12.31
CA GLY A 144 -9.34 3.03 -12.79
C GLY A 144 -10.34 2.00 -12.30
N SER A 145 -9.96 1.11 -11.41
CA SER A 145 -10.89 0.17 -10.77
C SER A 145 -11.78 0.88 -9.76
N PRO A 146 -13.01 0.40 -9.49
CA PRO A 146 -13.92 1.02 -8.54
C PRO A 146 -13.46 0.93 -7.08
N TYR A 147 -12.52 0.05 -6.79
CA TYR A 147 -11.89 -0.13 -5.49
C TYR A 147 -10.52 -0.82 -5.64
N CYS A 148 -9.70 -0.78 -4.59
CA CYS A 148 -8.49 -1.61 -4.49
C CYS A 148 -8.86 -2.90 -3.77
N ASP A 149 -8.71 -4.05 -4.43
CA ASP A 149 -8.96 -5.36 -3.81
C ASP A 149 -7.67 -5.89 -3.18
N PHE A 150 -7.74 -6.20 -1.89
CA PHE A 150 -6.65 -6.81 -1.13
C PHE A 150 -7.04 -8.23 -0.76
N HIS A 151 -6.34 -9.21 -1.32
CA HIS A 151 -6.66 -10.60 -1.12
C HIS A 151 -5.42 -11.38 -0.66
N PHE A 152 -5.49 -11.94 0.53
CA PHE A 152 -4.43 -12.75 1.14
C PHE A 152 -4.91 -14.18 1.30
N LEU A 153 -4.27 -15.09 0.59
CA LEU A 153 -4.63 -16.50 0.54
C LEU A 153 -3.66 -17.31 1.38
N LYS A 154 -4.20 -18.15 2.25
CA LYS A 154 -3.40 -19.15 2.95
C LYS A 154 -2.89 -20.18 1.96
N ALA A 155 -1.58 -20.47 1.96
CA ALA A 155 -1.02 -21.59 1.20
C ALA A 155 -1.64 -22.92 1.68
N ARG A 156 -1.81 -23.83 0.74
CA ARG A 156 -2.29 -25.20 0.99
C ARG A 156 -1.19 -26.04 1.65
#